data_f16dca9bb030d43b5dc6671f26a2c621
#
_entry.id   f16dca9bb030d43b5dc6671f26a2c621
#
_cell.length_a   1.000
_cell.length_b   1.000
_cell.length_c   1.000
_cell.angle_alpha   90.00
_cell.angle_beta   90.00
_cell.angle_gamma   90.00
#
_symmetry.space_group_name_H-M   'P 1'
#
loop_
_entity.id
_entity.type
_entity.pdbx_description
1 polymer ?
#
loop_
_entity_poly.entity_id
_entity_poly.type
_entity_poly.pdbx_seq_one_letter_code
_entity_poly.pdbx_strand_id
1 'polypeptide(L)'
;MALGYREHADALKAKDIVVYGMNDKDGAAAKAWVEKEELPFTVLIDSDRAVGIAYGMSNATSERYVAKAEEGRRPAVAIDAEGRIAAWEPDMNTVAQVAALIERL
;
A
#
# COMPACT_ATOMS: atom_id res chain seq x y z
N MET A 1 -5.77 -2.06 6.58
CA MET A 1 -4.67 -1.16 6.14
C MET A 1 -5.19 0.12 5.49
N ALA A 2 -5.98 0.03 4.43
CA ALA A 2 -6.48 1.22 3.71
C ALA A 2 -7.23 2.22 4.59
N LEU A 3 -8.07 1.72 5.50
CA LEU A 3 -8.82 2.57 6.44
C LEU A 3 -7.89 3.29 7.42
N GLY A 4 -6.78 2.68 7.79
CA GLY A 4 -5.77 3.32 8.62
C GLY A 4 -5.14 4.53 7.94
N TYR A 5 -4.83 4.43 6.66
CA TYR A 5 -4.32 5.57 5.90
C TYR A 5 -5.38 6.66 5.75
N ARG A 6 -6.63 6.30 5.58
CA ARG A 6 -7.74 7.26 5.53
C ARG A 6 -7.88 8.02 6.85
N GLU A 7 -7.85 7.33 7.98
CA GLU A 7 -7.98 7.96 9.30
C GLU A 7 -6.80 8.87 9.63
N HIS A 8 -5.60 8.57 9.11
CA HIS A 8 -4.39 9.34 9.37
C HIS A 8 -3.98 10.24 8.20
N ALA A 9 -4.91 10.58 7.31
CA ALA A 9 -4.64 11.40 6.13
C ALA A 9 -3.99 12.76 6.48
N ASP A 10 -4.46 13.41 7.55
CA ASP A 10 -3.90 14.69 7.97
C ASP A 10 -2.45 14.58 8.47
N ALA A 11 -2.13 13.51 9.19
CA ALA A 11 -0.77 13.25 9.66
C ALA A 11 0.18 12.96 8.49
N LEU A 12 -0.29 12.21 7.48
CA LEU A 12 0.46 11.94 6.26
C LEU A 12 0.75 13.23 5.50
N LYS A 13 -0.26 14.07 5.32
CA LYS A 13 -0.12 15.36 4.66
C LYS A 13 0.86 16.28 5.40
N ALA A 14 0.77 16.32 6.73
CA ALA A 14 1.67 17.13 7.56
C ALA A 14 3.13 16.71 7.42
N LYS A 15 3.39 15.44 7.13
CA LYS A 15 4.74 14.90 6.89
C LYS A 15 5.13 14.87 5.41
N ASP A 16 4.28 15.41 4.54
CA ASP A 16 4.49 15.42 3.08
C ASP A 16 4.63 14.01 2.51
N ILE A 17 3.81 13.09 3.00
CA ILE A 17 3.79 11.69 2.56
C ILE A 17 2.62 11.48 1.60
N VAL A 18 2.92 10.94 0.42
CA VAL A 18 1.93 10.53 -0.57
C VAL A 18 1.76 9.01 -0.52
N VAL A 19 0.52 8.55 -0.49
CA VAL A 19 0.21 7.11 -0.43
C VAL A 19 -0.33 6.64 -1.77
N TYR A 20 0.17 5.51 -2.25
CA TYR A 20 -0.38 4.79 -3.39
C TYR A 20 -0.73 3.37 -2.97
N GLY A 21 -1.95 2.94 -3.29
CA GLY A 21 -2.30 1.53 -3.25
C GLY A 21 -1.86 0.86 -4.54
N MET A 22 -1.64 -0.46 -4.54
CA MET A 22 -1.24 -1.19 -5.73
C MET A 22 -2.01 -2.50 -5.87
N ASN A 23 -2.35 -2.83 -7.12
CA ASN A 23 -2.96 -4.10 -7.52
C ASN A 23 -2.47 -4.44 -8.92
N ASP A 24 -2.74 -5.66 -9.40
CA ASP A 24 -2.27 -6.10 -10.72
C ASP A 24 -3.37 -6.12 -11.79
N LYS A 25 -4.63 -6.03 -11.41
CA LYS A 25 -5.75 -6.13 -12.35
C LYS A 25 -7.02 -5.47 -11.81
N ASP A 26 -8.03 -5.39 -12.69
CA ASP A 26 -9.34 -4.87 -12.36
C ASP A 26 -9.35 -3.41 -11.88
N GLY A 27 -8.84 -2.53 -12.74
CA GLY A 27 -8.81 -1.09 -12.46
C GLY A 27 -10.19 -0.49 -12.20
N ALA A 28 -11.25 -1.01 -12.82
CA ALA A 28 -12.62 -0.56 -12.61
C ALA A 28 -13.10 -0.87 -11.19
N ALA A 29 -12.82 -2.09 -10.68
CA ALA A 29 -13.16 -2.46 -9.32
C ALA A 29 -12.35 -1.67 -8.29
N ALA A 30 -11.07 -1.43 -8.55
CA ALA A 30 -10.22 -0.60 -7.71
C ALA A 30 -10.74 0.83 -7.62
N LYS A 31 -11.14 1.42 -8.75
CA LYS A 31 -11.72 2.76 -8.79
C LYS A 31 -13.03 2.83 -8.00
N ALA A 32 -13.92 1.85 -8.19
CA ALA A 32 -15.19 1.77 -7.47
C ALA A 32 -14.97 1.67 -5.95
N TRP A 33 -13.99 0.90 -5.52
CA TRP A 33 -13.63 0.75 -4.12
C TRP A 33 -13.08 2.04 -3.52
N VAL A 34 -12.19 2.73 -4.22
CA VAL A 34 -11.66 4.04 -3.79
C VAL A 34 -12.80 5.04 -3.61
N GLU A 35 -13.74 5.11 -4.56
CA GLU A 35 -14.89 6.00 -4.49
C GLU A 35 -15.84 5.63 -3.34
N LYS A 36 -16.17 4.36 -3.19
CA LYS A 36 -17.06 3.86 -2.14
C LYS A 36 -16.55 4.14 -0.74
N GLU A 37 -15.27 3.89 -0.51
CA GLU A 37 -14.63 4.07 0.81
C GLU A 37 -14.05 5.46 1.00
N GLU A 38 -14.18 6.35 0.01
CA GLU A 38 -13.63 7.70 0.07
C GLU A 38 -12.15 7.73 0.44
N LEU A 39 -11.36 6.84 -0.20
CA LEU A 39 -9.94 6.71 0.10
C LEU A 39 -9.16 7.91 -0.46
N PRO A 40 -8.28 8.52 0.35
CA PRO A 40 -7.56 9.74 -0.05
C PRO A 40 -6.28 9.43 -0.86
N PHE A 41 -6.25 8.31 -1.58
CA PHE A 41 -5.10 7.92 -2.38
C PHE A 41 -5.52 7.20 -3.66
N THR A 42 -4.60 7.17 -4.63
CA THR A 42 -4.77 6.50 -5.91
C THR A 42 -4.30 5.04 -5.82
N VAL A 43 -5.02 4.14 -6.46
CA VAL A 43 -4.59 2.75 -6.66
C VAL A 43 -3.94 2.63 -8.04
N LEU A 44 -2.70 2.19 -8.08
CA LEU A 44 -1.94 1.94 -9.30
C LEU A 44 -2.11 0.49 -9.73
N ILE A 45 -2.19 0.25 -11.04
CA ILE A 45 -2.32 -1.11 -11.58
C ILE A 45 -0.96 -1.57 -12.13
N ASP A 46 -0.38 -2.54 -11.44
CA ASP A 46 0.90 -3.19 -11.77
C ASP A 46 0.62 -4.48 -12.54
N SER A 47 0.22 -4.35 -13.82
CA SER A 47 -0.36 -5.43 -14.62
C SER A 47 0.53 -6.67 -14.75
N ASP A 48 1.83 -6.48 -14.88
CA ASP A 48 2.83 -7.55 -15.00
C ASP A 48 3.48 -7.92 -13.67
N ARG A 49 3.06 -7.29 -12.59
CA ARG A 49 3.61 -7.42 -11.25
C ARG A 49 5.08 -7.00 -11.11
N ALA A 50 5.62 -6.30 -12.08
CA ALA A 50 7.03 -5.93 -12.08
C ALA A 50 7.44 -5.12 -10.85
N VAL A 51 6.63 -4.14 -10.47
CA VAL A 51 6.90 -3.30 -9.29
C VAL A 51 6.77 -4.10 -7.99
N GLY A 52 5.70 -4.88 -7.85
CA GLY A 52 5.51 -5.74 -6.68
C GLY A 52 6.63 -6.74 -6.49
N ILE A 53 7.09 -7.35 -7.58
CA ILE A 53 8.22 -8.29 -7.57
C ILE A 53 9.51 -7.57 -7.17
N ALA A 54 9.77 -6.40 -7.73
CA ALA A 54 10.98 -5.62 -7.44
C ALA A 54 11.10 -5.25 -5.96
N TYR A 55 9.97 -4.97 -5.30
CA TYR A 55 9.95 -4.67 -3.87
C TYR A 55 9.79 -5.91 -2.96
N GLY A 56 9.75 -7.11 -3.53
CA GLY A 56 9.58 -8.34 -2.75
C GLY A 56 8.18 -8.53 -2.17
N MET A 57 7.18 -7.84 -2.71
CA MET A 57 5.79 -7.94 -2.26
C MET A 57 4.97 -8.95 -3.04
N SER A 58 5.37 -9.25 -4.27
CA SER A 58 4.65 -10.14 -5.16
C SER A 58 5.57 -11.18 -5.77
N ASN A 59 4.98 -12.19 -6.44
CA ASN A 59 5.69 -13.11 -7.32
C ASN A 59 4.81 -13.43 -8.53
N ALA A 60 5.40 -14.05 -9.55
CA ALA A 60 4.72 -14.30 -10.83
C ALA A 60 3.62 -15.36 -10.73
N THR A 61 3.65 -16.23 -9.72
CA THR A 61 2.81 -17.42 -9.65
C THR A 61 1.75 -17.41 -8.55
N SER A 62 1.79 -16.46 -7.61
CA SER A 62 0.78 -16.40 -6.57
C SER A 62 -0.58 -16.04 -7.16
N GLU A 63 -1.63 -16.61 -6.60
CA GLU A 63 -3.00 -16.33 -7.04
C GLU A 63 -3.36 -14.86 -6.85
N ARG A 64 -2.95 -14.27 -5.72
CA ARG A 64 -3.17 -12.85 -5.43
C ARG A 64 -1.94 -12.02 -5.79
N TYR A 65 -2.17 -10.76 -6.10
CA TYR A 65 -1.09 -9.81 -6.40
C TYR A 65 -0.02 -9.81 -5.31
N VAL A 66 -0.44 -9.62 -4.06
CA VAL A 66 0.47 -9.66 -2.92
C VAL A 66 0.57 -11.10 -2.42
N ALA A 67 1.74 -11.73 -2.57
CA ALA A 67 1.95 -13.11 -2.16
C ALA A 67 1.62 -13.36 -0.68
N LYS A 68 1.95 -12.41 0.17
CA LYS A 68 1.66 -12.48 1.61
C LYS A 68 0.18 -12.35 1.95
N ALA A 69 -0.65 -11.90 1.00
CA ALA A 69 -2.10 -11.77 1.21
C ALA A 69 -2.76 -13.12 1.47
N GLU A 70 -2.23 -14.20 0.93
CA GLU A 70 -2.73 -15.55 1.18
C GLU A 70 -2.55 -15.97 2.63
N GLU A 71 -1.59 -15.38 3.32
CA GLU A 71 -1.32 -15.56 4.74
C GLU A 71 -2.04 -14.51 5.62
N GLY A 72 -2.87 -13.67 5.03
CA GLY A 72 -3.54 -12.57 5.72
C GLY A 72 -2.67 -11.34 5.95
N ARG A 73 -1.52 -11.24 5.30
CA ARG A 73 -0.58 -10.14 5.48
C ARG A 73 -0.64 -9.15 4.32
N ARG A 74 -0.45 -7.88 4.64
CA ARG A 74 -0.45 -6.76 3.67
C ARG A 74 0.82 -5.95 3.84
N PRO A 75 1.81 -6.05 2.94
CA PRO A 75 3.05 -5.29 3.05
C PRO A 75 2.88 -3.83 2.64
N ALA A 76 3.75 -3.00 3.19
CA ALA A 76 3.89 -1.60 2.82
C ALA A 76 5.38 -1.25 2.69
N VAL A 77 5.68 -0.39 1.73
CA VAL A 77 7.03 0.14 1.50
C VAL A 77 6.96 1.66 1.58
N ALA A 78 7.81 2.27 2.39
CA ALA A 78 8.01 3.71 2.40
C ALA A 78 9.33 4.06 1.72
N ILE A 79 9.27 5.02 0.81
CA ILE A 79 10.41 5.45 0.00
C ILE A 79 10.67 6.93 0.31
N ASP A 80 11.90 7.29 0.62
CA ASP A 80 12.27 8.67 0.92
C ASP A 80 12.48 9.50 -0.36
N ALA A 81 12.74 10.80 -0.18
CA ALA A 81 12.93 11.74 -1.27
C ALA A 81 14.15 11.42 -2.16
N GLU A 82 15.11 10.66 -1.66
CA GLU A 82 16.30 10.23 -2.39
C GLU A 82 16.09 8.89 -3.11
N GLY A 83 14.89 8.31 -3.04
CA GLY A 83 14.56 7.04 -3.68
C GLY A 83 15.00 5.81 -2.90
N ARG A 84 15.34 5.96 -1.62
CA ARG A 84 15.76 4.85 -0.76
C ARG A 84 14.57 4.30 0.01
N ILE A 85 14.60 3.02 0.33
CA ILE A 85 13.60 2.40 1.18
C ILE A 85 13.82 2.86 2.63
N ALA A 86 12.90 3.67 3.13
CA ALA A 86 12.90 4.13 4.52
C ALA A 86 12.28 3.10 5.47
N ALA A 87 11.30 2.33 4.99
CA ALA A 87 10.68 1.24 5.73
C ALA A 87 10.12 0.19 4.78
N TRP A 88 10.26 -1.07 5.15
CA TRP A 88 9.63 -2.20 4.48
C TRP A 88 8.93 -3.04 5.55
N GLU A 89 7.59 -3.03 5.53
CA GLU A 89 6.78 -3.69 6.56
C GLU A 89 5.98 -4.83 5.93
N PRO A 90 6.22 -6.07 6.34
CA PRO A 90 5.54 -7.21 5.73
C PRO A 90 4.10 -7.39 6.20
N ASP A 91 3.69 -6.72 7.28
CA ASP A 91 2.40 -6.93 7.94
C ASP A 91 1.80 -5.62 8.43
N MET A 92 1.02 -4.96 7.57
CA MET A 92 0.39 -3.66 7.83
C MET A 92 -1.13 -3.76 7.77
N ASN A 93 -1.71 -4.60 8.61
CA ASN A 93 -3.14 -4.91 8.53
C ASN A 93 -4.02 -3.97 9.36
N THR A 94 -3.53 -3.43 10.46
CA THR A 94 -4.35 -2.67 11.42
C THR A 94 -4.12 -1.17 11.32
N VAL A 95 -5.10 -0.40 11.79
CA VAL A 95 -4.99 1.05 11.93
C VAL A 95 -3.81 1.43 12.85
N ALA A 96 -3.62 0.68 13.94
CA ALA A 96 -2.53 0.92 14.88
C ALA A 96 -1.15 0.72 14.24
N GLN A 97 -1.01 -0.30 13.38
CA GLN A 97 0.24 -0.55 12.65
C GLN A 97 0.55 0.60 11.68
N VAL A 98 -0.47 1.10 10.97
CA VAL A 98 -0.33 2.25 10.08
C VAL A 98 0.10 3.50 10.85
N ALA A 99 -0.53 3.77 11.99
CA ALA A 99 -0.18 4.90 12.86
C ALA A 99 1.27 4.82 13.32
N ALA A 100 1.72 3.65 13.75
CA ALA A 100 3.09 3.42 14.20
C ALA A 100 4.11 3.64 13.06
N LEU A 101 3.79 3.22 11.83
CA LEU A 101 4.63 3.46 10.67
C LEU A 101 4.77 4.95 10.38
N ILE A 102 3.65 5.67 10.34
CA ILE A 102 3.63 7.12 10.06
C ILE A 102 4.46 7.87 11.10
N GLU A 103 4.36 7.49 12.36
CA GLU A 103 5.11 8.13 13.45
C GLU A 103 6.62 7.98 13.28
N ARG A 104 7.09 6.87 12.69
CA ARG A 104 8.50 6.63 12.40
C ARG A 104 9.02 7.38 11.18
N LEU A 105 8.15 7.81 10.29
CA LEU A 105 8.51 8.51 9.07
C LEU A 105 8.57 10.02 9.30
#